data_727081c785a59c4adaa22b1de76d88b7
#
_entry.id   727081c785a59c4adaa22b1de76d88b7
#
_cell.length_a   1.000
_cell.length_b   1.000
_cell.length_c   1.000
_cell.angle_alpha   90.00
_cell.angle_beta   90.00
_cell.angle_gamma   90.00
#
_symmetry.space_group_name_H-M   'P 1'
#
loop_
_entity.id
_entity.type
_entity.pdbx_description
1 polymer ?
#
loop_
_entity_poly.entity_id
_entity_poly.type
_entity_poly.pdbx_seq_one_letter_code
_entity_poly.pdbx_strand_id
1 'polypeptide(L)'
;LIGAPPGYVGYESGGQLTEAIRRRPYSVILFDEVEKAHPDVFDVLLQVLDEGRLTDGQGRTVDFRNTILILTSNLGAGGTNEEIMQAVKMNFKPEFVNRLDDIIIFSPLQPEQLKGIVDIQLRELSQRLSARRLTLDVDDDARTWLAERGYEPAYGARPLRRLIQQSIGDA
;
A
#
# COMPACT_ATOMS: atom_id res chain seq x y z
N LEU A 1 12.13 7.05 10.96
CA LEU A 1 10.91 7.85 11.10
C LEU A 1 11.17 9.15 11.85
N ILE A 2 11.68 9.07 13.06
CA ILE A 2 11.90 10.21 13.99
C ILE A 2 13.29 10.83 13.87
N GLY A 3 14.20 10.27 13.08
CA GLY A 3 15.60 10.71 12.96
C GLY A 3 16.55 10.00 13.92
N ALA A 4 17.82 10.34 13.82
CA ALA A 4 18.87 9.80 14.69
C ALA A 4 18.92 10.57 16.03
N PRO A 5 19.26 9.91 17.15
CA PRO A 5 19.46 10.59 18.42
C PRO A 5 20.73 11.48 18.41
N PRO A 6 20.87 12.39 19.39
CA PRO A 6 22.04 13.25 19.49
C PRO A 6 23.36 12.46 19.50
N GLY A 7 24.32 12.93 18.69
CA GLY A 7 25.64 12.31 18.57
C GLY A 7 25.76 11.22 17.49
N TYR A 8 24.71 10.88 16.79
CA TYR A 8 24.75 9.93 15.69
C TYR A 8 24.68 10.61 14.31
N VAL A 9 25.22 9.95 13.28
CA VAL A 9 25.18 10.43 11.89
C VAL A 9 23.73 10.58 11.44
N GLY A 10 23.38 11.73 10.86
CA GLY A 10 22.02 12.04 10.42
C GLY A 10 21.13 12.76 11.46
N TYR A 11 21.64 13.07 12.65
CA TYR A 11 20.91 13.84 13.66
C TYR A 11 20.40 15.19 13.14
N GLU A 12 21.21 15.92 12.37
CA GLU A 12 20.85 17.24 11.83
C GLU A 12 19.75 17.19 10.78
N SER A 13 19.55 16.06 10.11
CA SER A 13 18.53 15.91 9.04
C SER A 13 17.12 15.70 9.57
N GLY A 14 16.94 15.43 10.87
CA GLY A 14 15.65 15.10 11.45
C GLY A 14 15.09 13.76 10.95
N GLY A 15 13.86 13.43 11.32
CA GLY A 15 13.16 12.25 10.82
C GLY A 15 12.44 12.55 9.49
N GLN A 16 12.56 11.67 8.53
CA GLN A 16 11.89 11.86 7.22
C GLN A 16 10.38 12.05 7.37
N LEU A 17 9.73 11.26 8.22
CA LEU A 17 8.29 11.35 8.46
C LEU A 17 7.93 12.66 9.15
N THR A 18 8.60 12.98 10.26
CA THR A 18 8.32 14.19 11.05
C THR A 18 8.54 15.45 10.23
N GLU A 19 9.61 15.52 9.43
CA GLU A 19 9.86 16.65 8.54
C GLU A 19 8.81 16.78 7.43
N ALA A 20 8.35 15.66 6.84
CA ALA A 20 7.31 15.67 5.82
C ALA A 20 5.98 16.23 6.36
N ILE A 21 5.56 15.77 7.55
CA ILE A 21 4.30 16.22 8.17
C ILE A 21 4.41 17.65 8.70
N ARG A 22 5.55 18.06 9.22
CA ARG A 22 5.78 19.46 9.62
C ARG A 22 5.57 20.42 8.46
N ARG A 23 5.98 20.02 7.25
CA ARG A 23 5.80 20.85 6.03
C ARG A 23 4.39 20.75 5.46
N ARG A 24 3.71 19.62 5.64
CA ARG A 24 2.37 19.34 5.10
C ARG A 24 1.53 18.65 6.18
N PRO A 25 0.94 19.41 7.12
CA PRO A 25 0.20 18.84 8.25
C PRO A 25 -1.09 18.13 7.83
N TYR A 26 -1.67 18.46 6.67
CA TYR A 26 -2.82 17.76 6.09
C TYR A 26 -2.32 16.76 5.06
N SER A 27 -2.10 15.52 5.49
CA SER A 27 -1.50 14.49 4.64
C SER A 27 -2.15 13.13 4.85
N VAL A 28 -2.11 12.31 3.81
CA VAL A 28 -2.35 10.86 3.91
C VAL A 28 -1.00 10.17 3.95
N ILE A 29 -0.80 9.34 4.96
CA ILE A 29 0.45 8.60 5.19
C ILE A 29 0.17 7.12 4.98
N LEU A 30 0.87 6.50 4.04
CA LEU A 30 0.78 5.07 3.77
C LEU A 30 1.99 4.34 4.35
N PHE A 31 1.72 3.37 5.22
CA PHE A 31 2.68 2.38 5.68
C PHE A 31 2.38 1.07 4.97
N ASP A 32 3.14 0.79 3.92
CA ASP A 32 2.94 -0.41 3.11
C ASP A 32 3.67 -1.60 3.71
N GLU A 33 3.02 -2.78 3.72
CA GLU A 33 3.53 -4.03 4.28
C GLU A 33 4.01 -3.89 5.74
N VAL A 34 3.15 -3.33 6.59
CA VAL A 34 3.51 -2.93 7.96
C VAL A 34 3.99 -4.12 8.82
N GLU A 35 3.59 -5.34 8.53
CA GLU A 35 4.06 -6.57 9.20
C GLU A 35 5.57 -6.80 9.04
N LYS A 36 6.21 -6.18 8.05
CA LYS A 36 7.66 -6.28 7.81
C LYS A 36 8.47 -5.22 8.56
N ALA A 37 7.79 -4.30 9.25
CA ALA A 37 8.45 -3.23 9.97
C ALA A 37 9.15 -3.75 11.24
N HIS A 38 10.22 -3.05 11.66
CA HIS A 38 10.84 -3.32 12.94
C HIS A 38 9.85 -3.05 14.09
N PRO A 39 9.85 -3.83 15.19
CA PRO A 39 8.94 -3.63 16.33
C PRO A 39 8.89 -2.21 16.86
N ASP A 40 10.01 -1.49 16.91
CA ASP A 40 10.07 -0.10 17.37
C ASP A 40 9.21 0.87 16.54
N VAL A 41 8.87 0.51 15.30
CA VAL A 41 7.97 1.32 14.46
C VAL A 41 6.58 1.35 15.08
N PHE A 42 6.12 0.24 15.66
CA PHE A 42 4.79 0.16 16.29
C PHE A 42 4.71 1.02 17.55
N ASP A 43 5.79 1.11 18.32
CA ASP A 43 5.84 1.99 19.52
C ASP A 43 5.76 3.47 19.10
N VAL A 44 6.41 3.85 18.00
CA VAL A 44 6.29 5.19 17.40
C VAL A 44 4.87 5.45 16.90
N LEU A 45 4.26 4.48 16.21
CA LEU A 45 2.89 4.60 15.70
C LEU A 45 1.86 4.67 16.84
N LEU A 46 2.05 3.92 17.93
CA LEU A 46 1.21 4.02 19.12
C LEU A 46 1.22 5.42 19.71
N GLN A 47 2.37 6.07 19.81
CA GLN A 47 2.44 7.44 20.27
C GLN A 47 1.64 8.40 19.37
N VAL A 48 1.73 8.21 18.04
CA VAL A 48 0.95 9.02 17.10
C VAL A 48 -0.56 8.77 17.25
N LEU A 49 -0.98 7.50 17.36
CA LEU A 49 -2.39 7.13 17.49
C LEU A 49 -3.00 7.59 18.83
N ASP A 50 -2.22 7.58 19.93
CA ASP A 50 -2.69 7.96 21.26
C ASP A 50 -2.68 9.47 21.48
N GLU A 51 -1.57 10.13 21.13
CA GLU A 51 -1.34 11.52 21.45
C GLU A 51 -1.62 12.48 20.27
N GLY A 52 -1.75 11.96 19.04
CA GLY A 52 -1.88 12.77 17.83
C GLY A 52 -0.63 13.58 17.53
N ARG A 53 0.52 13.24 18.11
CA ARG A 53 1.78 13.97 17.96
C ARG A 53 2.98 13.04 18.10
N LEU A 54 4.10 13.47 17.56
CA LEU A 54 5.35 12.72 17.62
C LEU A 54 6.51 13.69 17.87
N THR A 55 7.39 13.35 18.81
CA THR A 55 8.61 14.12 19.06
C THR A 55 9.77 13.50 18.29
N ASP A 56 10.45 14.30 17.48
CA ASP A 56 11.61 13.85 16.71
C ASP A 56 12.88 13.75 17.58
N GLY A 57 13.96 13.18 16.99
CA GLY A 57 15.25 13.03 17.67
C GLY A 57 15.92 14.36 18.06
N GLN A 58 15.42 15.49 17.57
CA GLN A 58 15.89 16.84 17.93
C GLN A 58 15.01 17.49 19.03
N GLY A 59 14.03 16.76 19.57
CA GLY A 59 13.13 17.26 20.62
C GLY A 59 11.98 18.13 20.08
N ARG A 60 11.77 18.21 18.77
CA ARG A 60 10.69 18.97 18.17
C ARG A 60 9.43 18.11 18.07
N THR A 61 8.31 18.63 18.55
CA THR A 61 7.03 17.96 18.48
C THR A 61 6.30 18.32 17.17
N VAL A 62 5.79 17.29 16.47
CA VAL A 62 5.04 17.41 15.22
C VAL A 62 3.62 16.92 15.45
N ASP A 63 2.65 17.69 14.99
CA ASP A 63 1.21 17.42 15.11
C ASP A 63 0.72 16.53 13.96
N PHE A 64 0.11 15.38 14.30
CA PHE A 64 -0.44 14.39 13.37
C PHE A 64 -1.97 14.36 13.35
N ARG A 65 -2.67 15.20 14.14
CA ARG A 65 -4.13 15.16 14.29
C ARG A 65 -4.90 15.46 12.99
N ASN A 66 -4.24 16.06 12.02
CA ASN A 66 -4.82 16.35 10.70
C ASN A 66 -4.33 15.38 9.62
N THR A 67 -3.77 14.23 9.99
CA THR A 67 -3.30 13.22 9.06
C THR A 67 -4.23 12.01 9.05
N ILE A 68 -4.27 11.31 7.91
CA ILE A 68 -4.88 10.00 7.77
C ILE A 68 -3.74 8.98 7.67
N LEU A 69 -3.75 7.99 8.57
CA LEU A 69 -2.80 6.89 8.54
C LEU A 69 -3.46 5.68 7.86
N ILE A 70 -2.84 5.16 6.84
CA ILE A 70 -3.25 3.93 6.15
C ILE A 70 -2.12 2.92 6.31
N LEU A 71 -2.45 1.75 6.85
CA LEU A 71 -1.51 0.64 7.00
C LEU A 71 -1.99 -0.51 6.12
N THR A 72 -1.11 -1.07 5.29
CA THR A 72 -1.42 -2.28 4.51
C THR A 72 -0.69 -3.48 5.07
N SER A 73 -1.28 -4.65 4.94
CA SER A 73 -0.67 -5.91 5.36
C SER A 73 -1.17 -7.08 4.50
N ASN A 74 -0.33 -8.09 4.35
CA ASN A 74 -0.65 -9.36 3.69
C ASN A 74 -0.90 -10.49 4.70
N LEU A 75 -1.04 -10.19 5.98
CA LEU A 75 -1.26 -11.19 7.02
C LEU A 75 -2.57 -11.97 6.78
N GLY A 76 -2.47 -13.29 6.76
CA GLY A 76 -3.61 -14.18 6.55
C GLY A 76 -4.22 -14.13 5.14
N ALA A 77 -3.54 -13.54 4.15
CA ALA A 77 -4.03 -13.43 2.79
C ALA A 77 -4.45 -14.80 2.23
N GLY A 78 -5.68 -14.87 1.68
CA GLY A 78 -6.27 -16.11 1.15
C GLY A 78 -7.08 -16.92 2.18
N GLY A 79 -7.06 -16.54 3.45
CA GLY A 79 -7.89 -17.14 4.49
C GLY A 79 -9.29 -16.50 4.60
N THR A 80 -10.08 -17.03 5.51
CA THR A 80 -11.37 -16.44 5.91
C THR A 80 -11.15 -15.15 6.71
N ASN A 81 -12.19 -14.36 6.88
CA ASN A 81 -12.10 -13.12 7.67
C ASN A 81 -11.65 -13.41 9.12
N GLU A 82 -12.10 -14.53 9.71
CA GLU A 82 -11.70 -14.95 11.04
C GLU A 82 -10.21 -15.30 11.11
N GLU A 83 -9.71 -16.04 10.13
CA GLU A 83 -8.28 -16.40 10.03
C GLU A 83 -7.40 -15.19 9.82
N ILE A 84 -7.82 -14.23 8.96
CA ILE A 84 -7.12 -12.96 8.76
C ILE A 84 -7.07 -12.16 10.06
N MET A 85 -8.20 -12.02 10.75
CA MET A 85 -8.25 -11.30 12.04
C MET A 85 -7.43 -11.99 13.13
N GLN A 86 -7.38 -13.32 13.13
CA GLN A 86 -6.52 -14.06 14.04
C GLN A 86 -5.04 -13.80 13.73
N ALA A 87 -4.65 -13.81 12.46
CA ALA A 87 -3.28 -13.48 12.04
C ALA A 87 -2.88 -12.06 12.47
N VAL A 88 -3.76 -11.08 12.31
CA VAL A 88 -3.55 -9.70 12.78
C VAL A 88 -3.31 -9.67 14.30
N LYS A 89 -4.18 -10.31 15.09
CA LYS A 89 -4.06 -10.35 16.56
C LYS A 89 -2.82 -11.10 17.06
N MET A 90 -2.30 -12.03 16.29
CA MET A 90 -1.07 -12.76 16.63
C MET A 90 0.19 -11.96 16.31
N ASN A 91 0.15 -11.09 15.29
CA ASN A 91 1.33 -10.34 14.83
C ASN A 91 1.44 -8.94 15.42
N PHE A 92 0.33 -8.34 15.82
CA PHE A 92 0.31 -6.99 16.40
C PHE A 92 -0.12 -7.03 17.86
N LYS A 93 0.46 -6.17 18.68
CA LYS A 93 0.06 -6.02 20.08
C LYS A 93 -1.41 -5.60 20.16
N PRO A 94 -2.19 -6.14 21.12
CA PRO A 94 -3.61 -5.80 21.28
C PRO A 94 -3.85 -4.29 21.43
N GLU A 95 -2.96 -3.59 22.14
CA GLU A 95 -3.01 -2.14 22.31
C GLU A 95 -2.94 -1.38 20.99
N PHE A 96 -2.12 -1.87 20.03
CA PHE A 96 -2.02 -1.28 18.69
C PHE A 96 -3.29 -1.50 17.89
N VAL A 97 -3.80 -2.75 17.86
CA VAL A 97 -5.02 -3.10 17.11
C VAL A 97 -6.23 -2.32 17.65
N ASN A 98 -6.32 -2.12 18.96
CA ASN A 98 -7.42 -1.38 19.60
C ASN A 98 -7.40 0.14 19.33
N ARG A 99 -6.32 0.67 18.77
CA ARG A 99 -6.20 2.09 18.41
C ARG A 99 -6.49 2.37 16.94
N LEU A 100 -6.66 1.32 16.15
CA LEU A 100 -7.11 1.47 14.77
C LEU A 100 -8.61 1.80 14.74
N ASP A 101 -8.98 2.79 13.97
CA ASP A 101 -10.39 3.21 13.81
C ASP A 101 -11.18 2.13 13.05
N ASP A 102 -10.55 1.50 12.04
CA ASP A 102 -11.18 0.45 11.23
C ASP A 102 -10.14 -0.52 10.65
N ILE A 103 -10.57 -1.77 10.40
CA ILE A 103 -9.79 -2.80 9.73
C ILE A 103 -10.58 -3.30 8.52
N ILE A 104 -10.12 -2.92 7.33
CA ILE A 104 -10.77 -3.26 6.07
C ILE A 104 -10.12 -4.50 5.48
N ILE A 105 -10.90 -5.56 5.32
CA ILE A 105 -10.46 -6.81 4.69
C ILE A 105 -10.84 -6.79 3.21
N PHE A 106 -9.83 -6.88 2.34
CA PHE A 106 -10.03 -6.98 0.90
C PHE A 106 -10.31 -8.43 0.50
N SER A 107 -11.40 -8.65 -0.19
CA SER A 107 -11.73 -9.95 -0.78
C SER A 107 -10.84 -10.27 -1.98
N PRO A 108 -10.57 -11.56 -2.25
CA PRO A 108 -9.91 -11.97 -3.50
C PRO A 108 -10.69 -11.47 -4.72
N LEU A 109 -9.95 -11.12 -5.78
CA LEU A 109 -10.54 -10.65 -7.03
C LEU A 109 -11.37 -11.75 -7.69
N GLN A 110 -12.59 -11.40 -8.10
CA GLN A 110 -13.47 -12.27 -8.86
C GLN A 110 -13.19 -12.13 -10.38
N PRO A 111 -13.53 -13.14 -11.20
CA PRO A 111 -13.29 -13.14 -12.65
C PRO A 111 -13.80 -11.87 -13.37
N GLU A 112 -14.98 -11.38 -12.98
CA GLU A 112 -15.59 -10.17 -13.54
C GLU A 112 -14.75 -8.92 -13.23
N GLN A 113 -14.18 -8.85 -12.02
CA GLN A 113 -13.29 -7.76 -11.61
C GLN A 113 -11.96 -7.81 -12.37
N LEU A 114 -11.45 -9.02 -12.67
CA LEU A 114 -10.23 -9.19 -13.46
C LEU A 114 -10.41 -8.64 -14.88
N LYS A 115 -11.57 -8.86 -15.54
CA LYS A 115 -11.88 -8.26 -16.84
C LYS A 115 -11.85 -6.73 -16.76
N GLY A 116 -12.43 -6.15 -15.73
CA GLY A 116 -12.36 -4.70 -15.49
C GLY A 116 -10.93 -4.16 -15.36
N ILE A 117 -10.04 -4.92 -14.69
CA ILE A 117 -8.62 -4.56 -14.57
C ILE A 117 -7.92 -4.67 -15.93
N VAL A 118 -8.21 -5.70 -16.73
CA VAL A 118 -7.72 -5.82 -18.12
C VAL A 118 -8.11 -4.58 -18.93
N ASP A 119 -9.37 -4.15 -18.87
CA ASP A 119 -9.84 -2.97 -19.60
C ASP A 119 -9.12 -1.69 -19.19
N ILE A 120 -8.82 -1.51 -17.91
CA ILE A 120 -8.03 -0.36 -17.41
C ILE A 120 -6.63 -0.39 -18.01
N GLN A 121 -5.95 -1.54 -17.95
CA GLN A 121 -4.58 -1.68 -18.47
C GLN A 121 -4.50 -1.52 -19.98
N LEU A 122 -5.48 -2.08 -20.72
CA LEU A 122 -5.57 -1.90 -22.16
C LEU A 122 -5.84 -0.44 -22.55
N ARG A 123 -6.66 0.27 -21.78
CA ARG A 123 -6.91 1.70 -21.99
C ARG A 123 -5.63 2.54 -21.79
N GLU A 124 -4.85 2.26 -20.74
CA GLU A 124 -3.57 2.90 -20.51
C GLU A 124 -2.58 2.64 -21.65
N LEU A 125 -2.54 1.40 -22.16
CA LEU A 125 -1.71 1.04 -23.32
C LEU A 125 -2.18 1.78 -24.56
N SER A 126 -3.48 1.78 -24.85
CA SER A 126 -4.09 2.49 -26.00
C SER A 126 -3.78 3.99 -25.98
N GLN A 127 -3.82 4.64 -24.80
CA GLN A 127 -3.44 6.06 -24.68
C GLN A 127 -1.97 6.30 -25.04
N ARG A 128 -1.06 5.41 -24.66
CA ARG A 128 0.35 5.51 -25.04
C ARG A 128 0.57 5.28 -26.55
N LEU A 129 -0.16 4.34 -27.14
CA LEU A 129 -0.08 4.04 -28.57
C LEU A 129 -0.67 5.15 -29.44
N SER A 130 -1.73 5.82 -28.97
CA SER A 130 -2.37 6.94 -29.69
C SER A 130 -1.40 8.11 -29.93
N ALA A 131 -0.47 8.35 -29.02
CA ALA A 131 0.61 9.33 -29.20
C ALA A 131 1.52 8.99 -30.41
N ARG A 132 1.55 7.72 -30.82
CA ARG A 132 2.26 7.22 -32.01
C ARG A 132 1.35 6.98 -33.20
N ARG A 133 0.08 7.43 -33.15
CA ARG A 133 -0.95 7.24 -34.18
C ARG A 133 -1.27 5.75 -34.43
N LEU A 134 -1.12 4.90 -33.43
CA LEU A 134 -1.49 3.50 -33.46
C LEU A 134 -2.82 3.31 -32.74
N THR A 135 -3.69 2.47 -33.30
CA THR A 135 -4.95 2.08 -32.68
C THR A 135 -4.82 0.64 -32.16
N LEU A 136 -5.25 0.42 -30.92
CA LEU A 136 -5.32 -0.90 -30.32
C LEU A 136 -6.78 -1.36 -30.30
N ASP A 137 -7.05 -2.48 -30.94
CA ASP A 137 -8.33 -3.17 -30.87
C ASP A 137 -8.12 -4.56 -30.29
N VAL A 138 -8.88 -4.90 -29.23
CA VAL A 138 -8.77 -6.17 -28.51
C VAL A 138 -10.18 -6.72 -28.34
N ASP A 139 -10.43 -7.90 -28.88
CA ASP A 139 -11.73 -8.57 -28.78
C ASP A 139 -11.99 -9.15 -27.37
N ASP A 140 -13.21 -9.65 -27.16
CA ASP A 140 -13.62 -10.19 -25.85
C ASP A 140 -12.94 -11.51 -25.50
N ASP A 141 -12.57 -12.31 -26.49
CA ASP A 141 -11.86 -13.59 -26.29
C ASP A 141 -10.43 -13.30 -25.78
N ALA A 142 -9.73 -12.35 -26.42
CA ALA A 142 -8.42 -11.91 -25.97
C ALA A 142 -8.46 -11.27 -24.57
N ARG A 143 -9.48 -10.48 -24.24
CA ARG A 143 -9.67 -9.92 -22.90
C ARG A 143 -9.88 -11.01 -21.86
N THR A 144 -10.69 -12.02 -22.17
CA THR A 144 -10.91 -13.16 -21.29
C THR A 144 -9.62 -13.95 -21.08
N TRP A 145 -8.89 -14.22 -22.15
CA TRP A 145 -7.59 -14.90 -22.09
C TRP A 145 -6.57 -14.14 -21.23
N LEU A 146 -6.50 -12.81 -21.37
CA LEU A 146 -5.64 -11.96 -20.56
C LEU A 146 -6.03 -12.01 -19.08
N ALA A 147 -7.33 -11.97 -18.76
CA ALA A 147 -7.83 -12.03 -17.40
C ALA A 147 -7.47 -13.36 -16.73
N GLU A 148 -7.66 -14.48 -17.42
CA GLU A 148 -7.37 -15.82 -16.90
C GLU A 148 -5.87 -16.03 -16.69
N ARG A 149 -5.03 -15.62 -17.64
CA ARG A 149 -3.58 -15.79 -17.55
C ARG A 149 -2.85 -14.74 -16.73
N GLY A 150 -3.43 -13.56 -16.60
CA GLY A 150 -2.86 -12.45 -15.84
C GLY A 150 -3.14 -12.50 -14.35
N TYR A 151 -3.85 -13.52 -13.88
CA TYR A 151 -4.19 -13.70 -12.46
C TYR A 151 -3.42 -14.89 -11.88
N GLU A 152 -2.79 -14.65 -10.73
CA GLU A 152 -2.18 -15.68 -9.90
C GLU A 152 -2.69 -15.53 -8.46
N PRO A 153 -3.16 -16.62 -7.80
CA PRO A 153 -3.67 -16.55 -6.43
C PRO A 153 -2.71 -15.89 -5.43
N ALA A 154 -1.40 -16.11 -5.60
CA ALA A 154 -0.38 -15.56 -4.72
C ALA A 154 -0.06 -14.08 -4.99
N TYR A 155 -0.25 -13.61 -6.23
CA TYR A 155 0.15 -12.26 -6.66
C TYR A 155 -1.02 -11.40 -7.15
N GLY A 156 -2.24 -11.98 -7.17
CA GLY A 156 -3.43 -11.31 -7.66
C GLY A 156 -3.32 -10.93 -9.14
N ALA A 157 -3.69 -9.70 -9.48
CA ALA A 157 -3.60 -9.17 -10.85
C ALA A 157 -2.25 -8.49 -11.18
N ARG A 158 -1.25 -8.55 -10.30
CA ARG A 158 0.08 -7.94 -10.56
C ARG A 158 0.75 -8.46 -11.83
N PRO A 159 0.68 -9.78 -12.18
CA PRO A 159 1.27 -10.30 -13.41
C PRO A 159 0.61 -9.78 -14.69
N LEU A 160 -0.64 -9.32 -14.62
CA LEU A 160 -1.43 -8.88 -15.79
C LEU A 160 -0.75 -7.79 -16.60
N ARG A 161 -0.19 -6.78 -15.93
CA ARG A 161 0.52 -5.69 -16.61
C ARG A 161 1.70 -6.19 -17.43
N ARG A 162 2.47 -7.12 -16.87
CA ARG A 162 3.60 -7.73 -17.56
C ARG A 162 3.15 -8.59 -18.73
N LEU A 163 2.08 -9.37 -18.54
CA LEU A 163 1.50 -10.20 -19.60
C LEU A 163 1.03 -9.34 -20.76
N ILE A 164 0.29 -8.25 -20.52
CA ILE A 164 -0.16 -7.31 -21.57
C ILE A 164 1.03 -6.70 -22.30
N GLN A 165 2.08 -6.27 -21.56
CA GLN A 165 3.27 -5.73 -22.17
C GLN A 165 3.94 -6.75 -23.09
N GLN A 166 4.12 -7.98 -22.65
CA GLN A 166 4.76 -9.06 -23.43
C GLN A 166 3.91 -9.52 -24.62
N SER A 167 2.59 -9.58 -24.47
CA SER A 167 1.69 -10.12 -25.51
C SER A 167 1.31 -9.10 -26.58
N ILE A 168 1.34 -7.82 -26.25
CA ILE A 168 0.85 -6.74 -27.13
C ILE A 168 1.89 -5.62 -27.28
N GLY A 169 2.55 -5.23 -26.21
CA GLY A 169 3.44 -4.06 -26.20
C GLY A 169 4.79 -4.30 -26.87
N ASP A 170 5.28 -5.55 -26.84
CA ASP A 170 6.58 -5.96 -27.39
C ASP A 170 6.45 -6.59 -28.80
N ALA A 171 5.22 -6.70 -29.34
CA ALA A 171 4.91 -7.19 -30.68
C ALA A 171 4.97 -6.03 -31.69
#